data_32f0354d38071bd0596b02057e73568d
#
_entry.id   32f0354d38071bd0596b02057e73568d
#
_cell.length_a   1.000
_cell.length_b   1.000
_cell.length_c   1.000
_cell.angle_alpha   90.00
_cell.angle_beta   90.00
_cell.angle_gamma   90.00
#
_symmetry.space_group_name_H-M   'P 1'
#
loop_
_entity.id
_entity.type
_entity.pdbx_description
1 polymer ?
#
loop_
_entity_poly.entity_id
_entity_poly.type
_entity_poly.pdbx_seq_one_letter_code
_entity_poly.pdbx_strand_id
1 'polypeptide(L)'
;MKILFVIFLLTSFCKFSFSDEQQIIAMGDIEYGEYLGAECASCHHQAGVSKGIPAINGMDAEVFVALMLAYRSKDMENPVMRMIAGRLDDEQIGSLALYFSTLEPSK
;
A
#
# COMPACT_ATOMS: atom_id res chain seq x y z
N MET A 1 -18.46 -58.85 10.19
CA MET A 1 -18.13 -57.49 10.71
C MET A 1 -17.43 -56.73 9.62
N LYS A 2 -18.12 -55.81 8.97
CA LYS A 2 -17.48 -54.92 7.99
C LYS A 2 -17.10 -53.63 8.71
N ILE A 3 -15.79 -53.43 8.87
CA ILE A 3 -15.25 -52.18 9.40
C ILE A 3 -15.21 -51.19 8.23
N LEU A 4 -16.16 -50.25 8.26
CA LEU A 4 -16.14 -49.12 7.36
C LEU A 4 -15.05 -48.13 7.86
N PHE A 5 -13.90 -48.15 7.21
CA PHE A 5 -12.86 -47.12 7.38
C PHE A 5 -13.38 -45.89 6.64
N VAL A 6 -14.01 -44.99 7.38
CA VAL A 6 -14.28 -43.65 6.89
C VAL A 6 -12.97 -42.88 6.94
N ILE A 7 -12.26 -42.83 5.81
CA ILE A 7 -11.14 -41.92 5.64
C ILE A 7 -11.72 -40.52 5.55
N PHE A 8 -11.70 -39.83 6.67
CA PHE A 8 -11.98 -38.41 6.72
C PHE A 8 -10.76 -37.70 6.11
N LEU A 9 -10.79 -37.44 4.83
CA LEU A 9 -9.85 -36.56 4.16
C LEU A 9 -10.06 -35.15 4.72
N LEU A 10 -9.26 -34.81 5.72
CA LEU A 10 -9.06 -33.42 6.15
C LEU A 10 -8.38 -32.68 5.00
N THR A 11 -9.19 -32.16 4.10
CA THR A 11 -8.70 -31.14 3.15
C THR A 11 -8.42 -29.88 3.96
N SER A 12 -7.17 -29.73 4.38
CA SER A 12 -6.68 -28.50 4.97
C SER A 12 -6.73 -27.43 3.88
N PHE A 13 -7.86 -26.71 3.82
CA PHE A 13 -7.93 -25.50 3.02
C PHE A 13 -6.97 -24.50 3.64
N CYS A 14 -5.80 -24.34 3.01
CA CYS A 14 -4.89 -23.25 3.31
C CYS A 14 -5.62 -21.94 2.97
N LYS A 15 -6.23 -21.31 3.97
CA LYS A 15 -6.83 -19.99 3.78
C LYS A 15 -5.69 -19.00 3.61
N PHE A 16 -5.46 -18.57 2.38
CA PHE A 16 -4.60 -17.44 2.10
C PHE A 16 -5.28 -16.19 2.68
N SER A 17 -4.79 -15.73 3.84
CA SER A 17 -5.18 -14.44 4.42
C SER A 17 -4.30 -13.36 3.82
N PHE A 18 -4.87 -12.50 2.97
CA PHE A 18 -4.20 -11.28 2.55
C PHE A 18 -4.22 -10.26 3.69
N SER A 19 -3.09 -9.57 3.93
CA SER A 19 -3.05 -8.43 4.84
C SER A 19 -3.91 -7.28 4.32
N ASP A 20 -4.25 -6.30 5.19
CA ASP A 20 -5.00 -5.11 4.78
C ASP A 20 -4.26 -4.34 3.68
N GLU A 21 -2.93 -4.24 3.78
CA GLU A 21 -2.08 -3.59 2.78
C GLU A 21 -2.16 -4.30 1.43
N GLN A 22 -2.11 -5.63 1.41
CA GLN A 22 -2.22 -6.41 0.18
C GLN A 22 -3.59 -6.27 -0.47
N GLN A 23 -4.66 -6.21 0.32
CA GLN A 23 -6.03 -5.99 -0.19
C GLN A 23 -6.16 -4.62 -0.84
N ILE A 24 -5.59 -3.59 -0.23
CA ILE A 24 -5.60 -2.22 -0.76
C ILE A 24 -4.77 -2.14 -2.05
N ILE A 25 -3.60 -2.75 -2.10
CA ILE A 25 -2.77 -2.82 -3.31
C ILE A 25 -3.54 -3.51 -4.44
N ALA A 26 -4.27 -4.58 -4.15
CA ALA A 26 -5.06 -5.31 -5.15
C ALA A 26 -6.20 -4.47 -5.76
N MET A 27 -6.65 -3.42 -5.09
CA MET A 27 -7.65 -2.46 -5.59
C MET A 27 -7.05 -1.40 -6.51
N GLY A 28 -5.71 -1.25 -6.51
CA GLY A 28 -5.02 -0.17 -7.18
C GLY A 28 -4.86 -0.36 -8.68
N ASP A 29 -4.63 0.76 -9.37
CA ASP A 29 -4.31 0.87 -10.79
C ASP A 29 -3.10 1.80 -10.97
N ILE A 30 -2.09 1.33 -11.72
CA ILE A 30 -0.83 2.08 -11.87
C ILE A 30 -1.04 3.41 -12.60
N GLU A 31 -1.84 3.44 -13.66
CA GLU A 31 -2.09 4.66 -14.43
C GLU A 31 -2.84 5.70 -13.60
N TYR A 32 -3.80 5.25 -12.80
CA TYR A 32 -4.48 6.12 -11.86
C TYR A 32 -3.52 6.64 -10.78
N GLY A 33 -2.60 5.79 -10.31
CA GLY A 33 -1.55 6.20 -9.39
C GLY A 33 -0.59 7.23 -9.99
N GLU A 34 -0.25 7.11 -11.26
CA GLU A 34 0.54 8.12 -11.98
C GLU A 34 -0.16 9.48 -12.00
N TYR A 35 -1.43 9.49 -12.33
CA TYR A 35 -2.26 10.71 -12.31
C TYR A 35 -2.31 11.35 -10.93
N LEU A 36 -2.61 10.57 -9.90
CA LEU A 36 -2.68 11.05 -8.51
C LEU A 36 -1.30 11.48 -7.98
N GLY A 37 -0.25 10.80 -8.41
CA GLY A 37 1.12 10.98 -7.91
C GLY A 37 1.73 12.34 -8.22
N ALA A 38 1.19 13.07 -9.20
CA ALA A 38 1.66 14.42 -9.53
C ALA A 38 1.54 15.36 -8.32
N GLU A 39 0.50 15.25 -7.52
CA GLU A 39 0.34 16.04 -6.29
C GLU A 39 1.42 15.67 -5.25
N CYS A 40 1.72 14.39 -5.11
CA CYS A 40 2.76 13.91 -4.19
C CYS A 40 4.14 14.44 -4.59
N ALA A 41 4.46 14.40 -5.89
CA ALA A 41 5.75 14.83 -6.42
C ALA A 41 6.02 16.33 -6.23
N SER A 42 5.00 17.14 -6.00
CA SER A 42 5.18 18.57 -5.73
C SER A 42 5.90 18.84 -4.41
N CYS A 43 5.81 17.93 -3.45
CA CYS A 43 6.51 18.01 -2.16
C CYS A 43 7.56 16.91 -2.02
N HIS A 44 7.27 15.69 -2.48
CA HIS A 44 8.21 14.57 -2.49
C HIS A 44 8.96 14.53 -3.81
N HIS A 45 10.02 15.33 -3.91
CA HIS A 45 10.79 15.48 -5.15
C HIS A 45 11.52 14.19 -5.53
N GLN A 46 11.59 13.91 -6.84
CA GLN A 46 12.32 12.77 -7.38
C GLN A 46 13.84 12.88 -7.17
N ALA A 47 14.35 14.08 -7.01
CA ALA A 47 15.79 14.34 -6.83
C ALA A 47 16.30 14.02 -5.42
N GLY A 48 15.46 13.55 -4.51
CA GLY A 48 15.85 13.20 -3.16
C GLY A 48 15.18 14.05 -2.09
N VAL A 49 15.75 14.04 -0.88
CA VAL A 49 15.21 14.74 0.28
C VAL A 49 15.35 16.26 0.11
N SER A 50 14.26 16.99 0.33
CA SER A 50 14.24 18.44 0.35
C SER A 50 13.50 18.94 1.58
N LYS A 51 14.14 19.78 2.41
CA LYS A 51 13.55 20.37 3.61
C LYS A 51 12.95 19.31 4.58
N GLY A 52 13.61 18.16 4.72
CA GLY A 52 13.14 17.06 5.57
C GLY A 52 12.01 16.23 4.97
N ILE A 53 11.56 16.50 3.75
CA ILE A 53 10.55 15.72 3.05
C ILE A 53 11.27 14.60 2.28
N PRO A 54 10.99 13.32 2.58
CA PRO A 54 11.70 12.22 1.94
C PRO A 54 11.27 12.01 0.49
N ALA A 55 12.18 11.45 -0.31
CA ALA A 55 11.83 10.89 -1.61
C ALA A 55 11.07 9.57 -1.40
N ILE A 56 10.04 9.34 -2.21
CA ILE A 56 9.17 8.16 -2.11
C ILE A 56 9.24 7.24 -3.34
N ASN A 57 10.04 7.62 -4.34
CA ASN A 57 10.26 6.80 -5.53
C ASN A 57 10.91 5.47 -5.15
N GLY A 58 10.37 4.37 -5.67
CA GLY A 58 10.88 3.03 -5.41
C GLY A 58 10.51 2.48 -4.03
N MET A 59 9.64 3.15 -3.29
CA MET A 59 9.15 2.65 -2.01
C MET A 59 8.36 1.36 -2.22
N ASP A 60 8.59 0.37 -1.35
CA ASP A 60 7.81 -0.86 -1.33
C ASP A 60 6.32 -0.54 -1.18
N ALA A 61 5.48 -1.19 -1.99
CA ALA A 61 4.05 -0.88 -2.04
C ALA A 61 3.33 -1.15 -0.71
N GLU A 62 3.67 -2.24 -0.01
CA GLU A 62 3.06 -2.55 1.29
C GLU A 62 3.47 -1.52 2.35
N VAL A 63 4.72 -1.10 2.34
CA VAL A 63 5.23 -0.05 3.24
C VAL A 63 4.51 1.27 2.97
N PHE A 64 4.35 1.64 1.71
CA PHE A 64 3.61 2.84 1.32
C PHE A 64 2.19 2.83 1.86
N VAL A 65 1.45 1.74 1.65
CA VAL A 65 0.09 1.59 2.15
C VAL A 65 0.05 1.68 3.67
N ALA A 66 0.93 0.97 4.37
CA ALA A 66 0.97 0.97 5.84
C ALA A 66 1.19 2.39 6.40
N LEU A 67 2.11 3.16 5.80
CA LEU A 67 2.36 4.55 6.20
C LEU A 67 1.15 5.45 5.94
N MET A 68 0.52 5.33 4.78
CA MET A 68 -0.65 6.14 4.45
C MET A 68 -1.85 5.82 5.33
N LEU A 69 -2.06 4.56 5.67
CA LEU A 69 -3.09 4.17 6.64
C LEU A 69 -2.80 4.73 8.03
N ALA A 70 -1.54 4.72 8.47
CA ALA A 70 -1.13 5.27 9.76
C ALA A 70 -1.34 6.79 9.84
N TYR A 71 -1.08 7.53 8.77
CA TYR A 71 -1.40 8.95 8.69
C TYR A 71 -2.90 9.20 8.66
N ARG A 72 -3.65 8.42 7.89
CA ARG A 72 -5.11 8.54 7.80
C ARG A 72 -5.80 8.26 9.15
N SER A 73 -5.32 7.28 9.89
CA SER A 73 -5.82 6.96 11.25
C SER A 73 -5.29 7.88 12.34
N LYS A 74 -4.35 8.76 12.01
CA LYS A 74 -3.65 9.68 12.93
C LYS A 74 -2.73 8.98 13.93
N ASP A 75 -2.30 7.75 13.64
CA ASP A 75 -1.30 7.05 14.46
C ASP A 75 0.11 7.61 14.26
N MET A 76 0.38 8.24 13.12
CA MET A 76 1.63 8.95 12.86
C MET A 76 1.44 10.47 12.88
N GLU A 77 2.44 11.15 13.45
CA GLU A 77 2.49 12.61 13.50
C GLU A 77 2.98 13.17 12.16
N ASN A 78 2.27 14.03 11.59
CA ASN A 78 2.58 14.99 10.53
C ASN A 78 1.26 15.62 10.07
N PRO A 79 0.98 16.88 10.38
CA PRO A 79 -0.30 17.49 10.04
C PRO A 79 -0.59 17.51 8.55
N VAL A 80 0.43 17.71 7.71
CA VAL A 80 0.28 17.74 6.25
C VAL A 80 -0.06 16.36 5.71
N MET A 81 0.72 15.33 6.09
CA MET A 81 0.46 13.97 5.63
C MET A 81 -0.85 13.40 6.17
N ARG A 82 -1.27 13.76 7.37
CA ARG A 82 -2.60 13.41 7.89
C ARG A 82 -3.72 14.00 7.04
N MET A 83 -3.56 15.23 6.60
CA MET A 83 -4.53 15.90 5.73
C MET A 83 -4.58 15.21 4.34
N ILE A 84 -3.43 14.96 3.75
CA ILE A 84 -3.33 14.30 2.44
C ILE A 84 -3.93 12.90 2.50
N ALA A 85 -3.49 12.07 3.43
CA ALA A 85 -3.97 10.70 3.57
C ALA A 85 -5.46 10.63 3.92
N GLY A 86 -5.95 11.58 4.69
CA GLY A 86 -7.37 11.67 5.08
C GLY A 86 -8.33 11.91 3.93
N ARG A 87 -7.84 12.42 2.79
CA ARG A 87 -8.63 12.66 1.58
C ARG A 87 -8.61 11.49 0.59
N LEU A 88 -7.75 10.50 0.83
CA LEU A 88 -7.57 9.36 -0.08
C LEU A 88 -8.39 8.16 0.39
N ASP A 89 -9.05 7.51 -0.55
CA ASP A 89 -9.69 6.22 -0.31
C ASP A 89 -8.70 5.05 -0.53
N ASP A 90 -9.15 3.84 -0.27
CA ASP A 90 -8.30 2.65 -0.37
C ASP A 90 -7.81 2.41 -1.80
N GLU A 91 -8.67 2.61 -2.81
CA GLU A 91 -8.27 2.47 -4.22
C GLU A 91 -7.20 3.49 -4.61
N GLN A 92 -7.33 4.72 -4.17
CA GLN A 92 -6.36 5.79 -4.43
C GLN A 92 -5.02 5.49 -3.75
N ILE A 93 -5.05 5.06 -2.49
CA ILE A 93 -3.83 4.66 -1.77
C ILE A 93 -3.16 3.47 -2.47
N GLY A 94 -3.91 2.45 -2.84
CA GLY A 94 -3.40 1.29 -3.57
C GLY A 94 -2.79 1.66 -4.91
N SER A 95 -3.43 2.56 -5.65
CA SER A 95 -2.95 3.06 -6.95
C SER A 95 -1.63 3.82 -6.82
N LEU A 96 -1.54 4.72 -5.84
CA LEU A 96 -0.31 5.45 -5.52
C LEU A 96 0.82 4.51 -5.10
N ALA A 97 0.52 3.53 -4.26
CA ALA A 97 1.50 2.53 -3.81
C ALA A 97 2.09 1.75 -4.99
N LEU A 98 1.26 1.29 -5.91
CA LEU A 98 1.70 0.59 -7.11
C LEU A 98 2.57 1.49 -7.99
N TYR A 99 2.11 2.70 -8.26
CA TYR A 99 2.84 3.64 -9.11
C TYR A 99 4.23 3.95 -8.55
N PHE A 100 4.33 4.40 -7.30
CA PHE A 100 5.62 4.75 -6.71
C PHE A 100 6.56 3.56 -6.59
N SER A 101 6.04 2.36 -6.39
CA SER A 101 6.87 1.14 -6.35
C SER A 101 7.54 0.81 -7.68
N THR A 102 7.00 1.28 -8.79
CA THR A 102 7.57 1.06 -10.14
C THR A 102 8.70 2.03 -10.50
N LEU A 103 8.83 3.11 -9.75
CA LEU A 103 9.82 4.15 -10.04
C LEU A 103 11.21 3.78 -9.51
N GLU A 104 12.25 4.24 -10.22
CA GLU A 104 13.61 4.09 -9.72
C GLU A 104 13.80 4.88 -8.42
N PRO A 105 14.44 4.28 -7.41
CA PRO A 105 14.74 5.01 -6.18
C PRO A 105 15.59 6.24 -6.44
N SER A 106 15.33 7.30 -5.69
CA SER A 106 16.13 8.53 -5.73
C SER A 106 17.53 8.26 -5.20
N LYS A 107 18.51 8.79 -5.86
CA LYS A 107 19.92 8.67 -5.44
C LYS A 107 20.26 9.67 -4.35
#